data_d48a8587a26ab3b1e0351528192827e6
#
_entry.id   d48a8587a26ab3b1e0351528192827e6
#
_cell.length_a   1.000
_cell.length_b   1.000
_cell.length_c   1.000
_cell.angle_alpha   90.00
_cell.angle_beta   90.00
_cell.angle_gamma   90.00
#
_symmetry.space_group_name_H-M   'P 1'
#
loop_
_entity.id
_entity.type
_entity.pdbx_description
1 polymer ?
#
loop_
_entity_poly.entity_id
_entity_poly.type
_entity_poly.pdbx_seq_one_letter_code
_entity_poly.pdbx_strand_id
1 'polypeptide(L)'
;MMQPGPSVPPQINLTHSILSGGTFNQHNYIHSGQRPGYARLLENVATAALHDSVHNVDPPKCYPNTRVAIIQNIIDWTVGTNAELSGKPILWLKGGAGAGKSAIARSVAERCSDEGLLLGAFFFSAGDTSRNHVKSLVATLSSQISIILPEFRSTVAAFIEDDPLIFSRSIRTQLSTLIVRPLSIVLANRPTASTATPHLIIIDGLDECSAVNSQRDLLLTLQEVTNTTSLIRFLVGSRPESHLNSAFNLPRIVLVLYTIFLDDDYSAEEDIRVYLKDKFKLIKEGHPFRDMLPDPWPPHEQVNTLANKSSGQFIYAATVVRYVESSRHRPDQRLNAIFNLRPPFKDLPFTELDALYRLIISKAEDLPAVLDILTFPALYGGFPRRHIEEILHLEQGSVRIMLADLHSIVTFSDYDLEFLHKSLADFLSDPQRAGDLHRDLPRANLFHVARVINIFSTPPYLPYCSGSFNVLLCPIQEVLDDLENPYNMKADYCRFSFNSSVTGHRALRRDEIWSRSQVTEDLDEMIFWVTPGLSQRAVGLGPKSRP
;
A
#
# COMPACT_ATOMS: atom_id res chain seq x y z
N MET A 1 27.32 -46.98 -31.84
CA MET A 1 26.50 -45.98 -31.13
C MET A 1 26.19 -44.87 -32.12
N MET A 2 24.98 -44.89 -32.69
CA MET A 2 24.52 -43.88 -33.63
C MET A 2 23.97 -42.68 -32.86
N GLN A 3 24.43 -41.47 -33.19
CA GLN A 3 23.85 -40.22 -32.68
C GLN A 3 22.48 -39.99 -33.34
N PRO A 4 21.46 -39.51 -32.61
CA PRO A 4 20.19 -39.11 -33.22
C PRO A 4 20.39 -37.84 -34.03
N GLY A 5 19.94 -37.85 -35.28
CA GLY A 5 19.95 -36.72 -36.18
C GLY A 5 18.98 -35.61 -35.75
N PRO A 6 19.15 -34.38 -36.27
CA PRO A 6 18.33 -33.25 -35.89
C PRO A 6 16.85 -33.45 -36.28
N SER A 7 15.94 -33.23 -35.34
CA SER A 7 14.50 -33.29 -35.55
C SER A 7 14.05 -32.16 -36.50
N VAL A 8 13.40 -32.57 -37.61
CA VAL A 8 12.81 -31.65 -38.58
C VAL A 8 11.65 -30.88 -37.92
N PRO A 9 11.58 -29.55 -38.06
CA PRO A 9 10.47 -28.77 -37.49
C PRO A 9 9.15 -29.12 -38.21
N PRO A 10 7.99 -29.02 -37.53
CA PRO A 10 6.71 -29.34 -38.12
C PRO A 10 6.40 -28.41 -39.30
N GLN A 11 6.16 -29.04 -40.46
CA GLN A 11 5.70 -28.30 -41.66
C GLN A 11 4.21 -28.00 -41.54
N ILE A 12 3.83 -26.72 -41.76
CA ILE A 12 2.43 -26.31 -41.85
C ILE A 12 1.97 -26.67 -43.27
N ASN A 13 1.11 -27.69 -43.40
CA ASN A 13 0.47 -28.06 -44.67
C ASN A 13 -0.78 -27.18 -44.90
N LEU A 14 -0.66 -26.17 -45.74
CA LEU A 14 -1.80 -25.37 -46.21
C LEU A 14 -2.37 -26.01 -47.50
N THR A 15 -3.32 -26.91 -47.36
CA THR A 15 -4.13 -27.42 -48.46
C THR A 15 -5.37 -26.55 -48.64
N HIS A 16 -5.51 -25.93 -49.82
CA HIS A 16 -6.66 -25.08 -50.23
C HIS A 16 -6.72 -23.64 -49.70
N SER A 17 -5.61 -22.94 -49.53
CA SER A 17 -5.59 -21.52 -49.19
C SER A 17 -4.81 -20.74 -50.29
N ILE A 18 -5.43 -19.69 -50.85
CA ILE A 18 -4.76 -18.74 -51.73
C ILE A 18 -4.32 -17.55 -50.91
N LEU A 19 -3.00 -17.35 -50.76
CA LEU A 19 -2.40 -16.20 -50.08
C LEU A 19 -1.88 -15.23 -51.14
N SER A 20 -2.52 -14.05 -51.25
CA SER A 20 -2.09 -12.98 -52.13
C SER A 20 -1.53 -11.82 -51.29
N GLY A 21 -0.21 -11.82 -51.11
CA GLY A 21 0.55 -10.72 -50.49
C GLY A 21 0.48 -10.69 -48.96
N GLY A 22 1.63 -10.58 -48.32
CA GLY A 22 1.79 -10.42 -46.86
C GLY A 22 3.13 -10.95 -46.37
N THR A 23 3.67 -10.35 -45.35
CA THR A 23 4.88 -10.83 -44.65
C THR A 23 4.45 -11.80 -43.55
N PHE A 24 4.84 -13.07 -43.65
CA PHE A 24 4.63 -14.06 -42.58
C PHE A 24 5.76 -13.96 -41.57
N ASN A 25 5.46 -13.50 -40.37
CA ASN A 25 6.33 -13.65 -39.21
C ASN A 25 5.90 -14.89 -38.43
N GLN A 26 6.61 -16.00 -38.61
CA GLN A 26 6.45 -17.18 -37.75
C GLN A 26 7.20 -16.93 -36.43
N HIS A 27 6.49 -16.52 -35.41
CA HIS A 27 7.03 -16.55 -34.05
C HIS A 27 6.97 -17.98 -33.51
N ASN A 28 8.10 -18.70 -33.63
CA ASN A 28 8.28 -19.92 -32.87
C ASN A 28 8.43 -19.56 -31.38
N TYR A 29 7.34 -19.63 -30.65
CA TYR A 29 7.42 -19.67 -29.20
C TYR A 29 8.07 -21.00 -28.81
N ILE A 30 9.37 -20.96 -28.57
CA ILE A 30 10.05 -22.03 -27.83
C ILE A 30 9.43 -21.97 -26.44
N HIS A 31 8.49 -22.85 -26.16
CA HIS A 31 8.00 -23.08 -24.82
C HIS A 31 9.18 -23.57 -24.00
N SER A 32 9.85 -22.64 -23.34
CA SER A 32 10.80 -22.94 -22.26
C SER A 32 10.00 -23.61 -21.15
N GLY A 33 9.84 -24.90 -21.16
CA GLY A 33 9.30 -25.80 -20.14
C GLY A 33 8.39 -25.28 -19.00
N GLN A 34 7.98 -24.02 -19.04
CA GLN A 34 7.05 -23.40 -18.07
C GLN A 34 5.63 -23.71 -18.51
N ARG A 35 4.87 -24.33 -17.61
CA ARG A 35 3.44 -24.57 -17.81
C ARG A 35 2.68 -23.26 -17.94
N PRO A 36 1.69 -23.14 -18.84
CA PRO A 36 0.84 -21.92 -19.00
C PRO A 36 0.21 -21.45 -17.68
N GLY A 37 -0.14 -22.37 -16.78
CA GLY A 37 -0.69 -22.06 -15.47
C GLY A 37 0.22 -21.19 -14.60
N TYR A 38 1.55 -21.39 -14.68
CA TYR A 38 2.48 -20.54 -13.92
C TYR A 38 2.59 -19.13 -14.48
N ALA A 39 2.53 -18.95 -15.80
CA ALA A 39 2.48 -17.61 -16.41
C ALA A 39 1.25 -16.83 -15.92
N ARG A 40 0.08 -17.49 -15.89
CA ARG A 40 -1.14 -16.89 -15.34
C ARG A 40 -1.06 -16.57 -13.85
N LEU A 41 -0.33 -17.37 -13.05
CA LEU A 41 -0.06 -17.00 -11.66
C LEU A 41 0.65 -15.66 -11.58
N LEU A 42 1.72 -15.47 -12.38
CA LEU A 42 2.53 -14.25 -12.36
C LEU A 42 1.74 -12.99 -12.81
N GLU A 43 0.76 -13.12 -13.70
CA GLU A 43 -0.14 -12.03 -14.11
C GLU A 43 -1.00 -11.48 -12.95
N ASN A 44 -1.19 -12.28 -11.88
CA ASN A 44 -2.00 -11.92 -10.72
C ASN A 44 -1.17 -11.55 -9.47
N VAL A 45 0.16 -11.40 -9.62
CA VAL A 45 1.09 -11.07 -8.53
C VAL A 45 1.19 -9.57 -8.32
N ALA A 46 1.06 -9.13 -7.08
CA ALA A 46 1.36 -7.76 -6.67
C ALA A 46 2.84 -7.66 -6.23
N THR A 47 3.74 -7.28 -7.13
CA THR A 47 5.19 -7.21 -6.85
C THR A 47 5.54 -6.15 -5.81
N ALA A 48 4.76 -5.08 -5.70
CA ALA A 48 4.91 -4.06 -4.68
C ALA A 48 4.61 -4.57 -3.25
N ALA A 49 3.89 -5.69 -3.11
CA ALA A 49 3.55 -6.29 -1.81
C ALA A 49 4.65 -7.18 -1.21
N LEU A 50 5.75 -7.43 -1.91
CA LEU A 50 6.87 -8.25 -1.43
C LEU A 50 7.65 -7.50 -0.34
N HIS A 51 8.27 -8.25 0.59
CA HIS A 51 9.06 -7.66 1.67
C HIS A 51 10.34 -6.96 1.16
N ASP A 52 10.90 -7.40 0.05
CA ASP A 52 12.12 -6.93 -0.60
C ASP A 52 11.84 -6.16 -1.92
N SER A 53 10.61 -5.67 -2.10
CA SER A 53 10.22 -4.97 -3.32
C SER A 53 11.00 -3.67 -3.52
N VAL A 54 11.57 -3.50 -4.72
CA VAL A 54 12.23 -2.24 -5.14
C VAL A 54 11.26 -1.08 -5.36
N HIS A 55 9.95 -1.36 -5.47
CA HIS A 55 8.92 -0.33 -5.59
C HIS A 55 8.71 0.48 -4.29
N ASN A 56 9.19 -0.03 -3.17
CA ASN A 56 9.16 0.69 -1.90
C ASN A 56 10.48 1.44 -1.72
N VAL A 57 10.47 2.74 -1.92
CA VAL A 57 11.64 3.58 -1.64
C VAL A 57 11.87 3.61 -0.13
N ASP A 58 13.04 3.12 0.31
CA ASP A 58 13.44 3.03 1.73
C ASP A 58 12.37 2.39 2.64
N PRO A 59 12.04 1.10 2.40
CA PRO A 59 10.99 0.43 3.17
C PRO A 59 11.34 0.42 4.65
N PRO A 60 10.38 0.71 5.55
CA PRO A 60 10.66 0.80 6.98
C PRO A 60 11.18 -0.54 7.52
N LYS A 61 12.39 -0.53 8.09
CA LYS A 61 13.01 -1.63 8.82
C LYS A 61 13.33 -1.19 10.24
N CYS A 62 13.45 -2.15 11.15
CA CYS A 62 13.94 -1.85 12.48
C CYS A 62 15.37 -1.31 12.41
N TYR A 63 15.62 -0.24 13.14
CA TYR A 63 16.97 0.28 13.29
C TYR A 63 17.87 -0.77 13.97
N PRO A 64 19.15 -0.89 13.62
CA PRO A 64 20.04 -1.87 14.24
C PRO A 64 19.96 -1.80 15.77
N ASN A 65 19.95 -2.96 16.43
CA ASN A 65 19.84 -3.09 17.88
C ASN A 65 18.54 -2.56 18.51
N THR A 66 17.48 -2.34 17.72
CA THR A 66 16.15 -2.01 18.23
C THR A 66 15.17 -3.14 17.96
N ARG A 67 14.13 -3.26 18.80
CA ARG A 67 13.08 -4.30 18.70
C ARG A 67 13.61 -5.75 18.74
N VAL A 68 14.84 -5.96 19.23
CA VAL A 68 15.53 -7.26 19.24
C VAL A 68 14.72 -8.32 19.97
N ALA A 69 14.20 -8.01 21.15
CA ALA A 69 13.42 -8.96 21.95
C ALA A 69 12.12 -9.39 21.25
N ILE A 70 11.41 -8.45 20.60
CA ILE A 70 10.17 -8.76 19.87
C ILE A 70 10.46 -9.63 18.66
N ILE A 71 11.48 -9.27 17.88
CA ILE A 71 11.90 -10.05 16.69
C ILE A 71 12.28 -11.45 17.13
N GLN A 72 13.08 -11.60 18.18
CA GLN A 72 13.48 -12.91 18.70
C GLN A 72 12.27 -13.72 19.18
N ASN A 73 11.34 -13.12 19.92
CA ASN A 73 10.12 -13.78 20.37
C ASN A 73 9.28 -14.29 19.18
N ILE A 74 9.17 -13.52 18.10
CA ILE A 74 8.45 -13.94 16.88
C ILE A 74 9.18 -15.11 16.20
N ILE A 75 10.52 -15.08 16.13
CA ILE A 75 11.31 -16.20 15.57
C ILE A 75 11.12 -17.46 16.43
N ASP A 76 11.27 -17.34 17.75
CA ASP A 76 11.09 -18.47 18.68
C ASP A 76 9.69 -19.07 18.58
N TRP A 77 8.67 -18.20 18.45
CA TRP A 77 7.31 -18.65 18.16
C TRP A 77 7.23 -19.36 16.79
N THR A 78 7.88 -18.84 15.75
CA THR A 78 7.85 -19.42 14.41
C THR A 78 8.44 -20.83 14.42
N VAL A 79 9.56 -21.05 15.06
CA VAL A 79 10.21 -22.38 15.12
C VAL A 79 9.55 -23.31 16.14
N GLY A 80 8.71 -22.78 17.04
CA GLY A 80 7.95 -23.57 18.02
C GLY A 80 8.76 -23.95 19.27
N THR A 81 9.79 -23.18 19.62
CA THR A 81 10.58 -23.39 20.84
C THR A 81 9.79 -23.14 22.12
N ASN A 82 8.74 -22.30 22.05
CA ASN A 82 7.85 -22.06 23.17
C ASN A 82 6.67 -23.04 23.16
N ALA A 83 6.70 -24.04 24.05
CA ALA A 83 5.67 -25.07 24.13
C ALA A 83 4.26 -24.52 24.46
N GLU A 84 4.17 -23.43 25.24
CA GLU A 84 2.89 -22.80 25.59
C GLU A 84 2.19 -22.19 24.38
N LEU A 85 2.95 -21.79 23.37
CA LEU A 85 2.45 -21.20 22.13
C LEU A 85 2.30 -22.21 20.98
N SER A 86 2.60 -23.50 21.21
CA SER A 86 2.54 -24.54 20.18
C SER A 86 1.18 -24.66 19.51
N GLY A 87 0.10 -24.48 20.26
CA GLY A 87 -1.30 -24.48 19.76
C GLY A 87 -1.77 -23.13 19.22
N LYS A 88 -0.90 -22.14 19.03
CA LYS A 88 -1.21 -20.77 18.59
C LYS A 88 -0.52 -20.47 17.23
N PRO A 89 -0.99 -21.03 16.11
CA PRO A 89 -0.36 -20.84 14.80
C PRO A 89 -0.61 -19.49 14.15
N ILE A 90 -1.46 -18.62 14.72
CA ILE A 90 -1.69 -17.25 14.24
C ILE A 90 -1.16 -16.28 15.29
N LEU A 91 -0.24 -15.39 14.88
CA LEU A 91 0.25 -14.29 15.70
C LEU A 91 -0.33 -12.98 15.18
N TRP A 92 -0.99 -12.23 16.05
CA TRP A 92 -1.44 -10.86 15.77
C TRP A 92 -0.46 -9.85 16.34
N LEU A 93 0.30 -9.19 15.46
CA LEU A 93 1.16 -8.05 15.81
C LEU A 93 0.29 -6.79 15.81
N LYS A 94 -0.20 -6.44 17.00
CA LYS A 94 -1.16 -5.38 17.25
C LYS A 94 -0.45 -4.11 17.71
N GLY A 95 -0.85 -2.95 17.22
CA GLY A 95 -0.32 -1.66 17.71
C GLY A 95 -0.86 -0.47 16.93
N GLY A 96 -0.76 0.71 17.51
CA GLY A 96 -1.20 1.96 16.92
C GLY A 96 -0.45 2.36 15.65
N ALA A 97 -0.85 3.47 15.03
CA ALA A 97 -0.10 4.04 13.92
C ALA A 97 1.31 4.46 14.39
N GLY A 98 2.35 4.15 13.61
CA GLY A 98 3.72 4.53 13.97
C GLY A 98 4.39 3.68 15.06
N ALA A 99 3.74 2.65 15.60
CA ALA A 99 4.32 1.73 16.59
C ALA A 99 5.44 0.82 16.02
N GLY A 100 5.61 0.78 14.69
CA GLY A 100 6.68 0.04 14.01
C GLY A 100 6.30 -1.37 13.56
N LYS A 101 5.02 -1.72 13.46
CA LYS A 101 4.54 -3.05 13.01
C LYS A 101 5.19 -3.50 11.71
N SER A 102 5.11 -2.68 10.66
CA SER A 102 5.66 -3.03 9.34
C SER A 102 7.19 -3.13 9.34
N ALA A 103 7.86 -2.33 10.16
CA ALA A 103 9.31 -2.43 10.35
C ALA A 103 9.69 -3.76 11.01
N ILE A 104 8.97 -4.18 12.05
CA ILE A 104 9.16 -5.48 12.71
C ILE A 104 8.86 -6.61 11.73
N ALA A 105 7.71 -6.56 11.02
CA ALA A 105 7.31 -7.58 10.06
C ALA A 105 8.34 -7.76 8.95
N ARG A 106 8.92 -6.67 8.42
CA ARG A 106 10.01 -6.74 7.41
C ARG A 106 11.29 -7.31 7.99
N SER A 107 11.72 -6.87 9.17
CA SER A 107 12.93 -7.40 9.81
C SER A 107 12.78 -8.90 10.14
N VAL A 108 11.58 -9.34 10.52
CA VAL A 108 11.26 -10.76 10.70
C VAL A 108 11.29 -11.49 9.37
N ALA A 109 10.70 -10.90 8.30
CA ALA A 109 10.70 -11.50 6.97
C ALA A 109 12.13 -11.76 6.46
N GLU A 110 13.02 -10.77 6.55
CA GLU A 110 14.41 -10.89 6.16
C GLU A 110 15.12 -12.00 6.94
N ARG A 111 15.03 -11.96 8.26
CA ARG A 111 15.67 -12.96 9.11
C ARG A 111 15.12 -14.37 8.85
N CYS A 112 13.80 -14.53 8.74
CA CYS A 112 13.19 -15.82 8.40
C CYS A 112 13.54 -16.28 6.98
N SER A 113 13.75 -15.36 6.04
CA SER A 113 14.22 -15.69 4.69
C SER A 113 15.64 -16.24 4.72
N ASP A 114 16.55 -15.58 5.45
CA ASP A 114 17.94 -16.02 5.61
C ASP A 114 18.04 -17.39 6.30
N GLU A 115 17.16 -17.68 7.24
CA GLU A 115 17.08 -18.95 7.97
C GLU A 115 16.24 -20.03 7.23
N GLY A 116 15.67 -19.73 6.05
CA GLY A 116 14.85 -20.66 5.27
C GLY A 116 13.49 -20.99 5.88
N LEU A 117 13.00 -20.13 6.77
CA LEU A 117 11.72 -20.28 7.48
C LEU A 117 10.55 -19.53 6.81
N LEU A 118 10.84 -18.54 5.96
CA LEU A 118 9.81 -17.73 5.30
C LEU A 118 9.28 -18.45 4.06
N LEU A 119 7.96 -18.68 3.98
CA LEU A 119 7.28 -19.13 2.75
C LEU A 119 6.88 -17.96 1.86
N GLY A 120 6.51 -16.84 2.46
CA GLY A 120 6.14 -15.65 1.72
C GLY A 120 5.62 -14.54 2.63
N ALA A 121 5.57 -13.34 2.07
CA ALA A 121 5.07 -12.16 2.74
C ALA A 121 4.20 -11.33 1.80
N PHE A 122 3.18 -10.69 2.37
CA PHE A 122 2.32 -9.73 1.69
C PHE A 122 2.12 -8.49 2.55
N PHE A 123 2.49 -7.33 2.02
CA PHE A 123 2.36 -6.04 2.69
C PHE A 123 1.27 -5.23 2.01
N PHE A 124 0.10 -5.13 2.66
CA PHE A 124 -0.98 -4.27 2.22
C PHE A 124 -0.56 -2.79 2.23
N SER A 125 -1.18 -1.99 1.37
CA SER A 125 -1.05 -0.53 1.38
C SER A 125 -2.32 0.12 0.84
N ALA A 126 -2.98 0.94 1.64
CA ALA A 126 -4.24 1.58 1.28
C ALA A 126 -4.13 2.48 0.03
N GLY A 127 -2.97 3.11 -0.17
CA GLY A 127 -2.71 3.99 -1.31
C GLY A 127 -2.27 3.28 -2.59
N ASP A 128 -2.15 1.95 -2.61
CA ASP A 128 -1.69 1.18 -3.77
C ASP A 128 -2.75 0.18 -4.20
N THR A 129 -3.41 0.46 -5.32
CA THR A 129 -4.51 -0.36 -5.87
C THR A 129 -4.09 -1.79 -6.22
N SER A 130 -2.80 -2.06 -6.42
CA SER A 130 -2.31 -3.43 -6.67
C SER A 130 -2.33 -4.31 -5.41
N ARG A 131 -2.30 -3.70 -4.21
CA ARG A 131 -2.18 -4.38 -2.92
C ARG A 131 -3.05 -3.80 -1.79
N ASN A 132 -4.10 -3.03 -2.09
CA ASN A 132 -5.10 -2.59 -1.12
C ASN A 132 -6.29 -3.55 -0.99
N HIS A 133 -6.21 -4.72 -1.60
CA HIS A 133 -7.27 -5.73 -1.60
C HIS A 133 -6.70 -7.16 -1.60
N VAL A 134 -7.54 -8.15 -1.24
CA VAL A 134 -7.12 -9.57 -1.13
C VAL A 134 -6.94 -10.30 -2.47
N LYS A 135 -7.29 -9.70 -3.61
CA LYS A 135 -7.31 -10.38 -4.91
C LYS A 135 -5.94 -10.95 -5.31
N SER A 136 -4.87 -10.17 -5.10
CA SER A 136 -3.51 -10.58 -5.46
C SER A 136 -2.77 -11.33 -4.34
N LEU A 137 -3.34 -11.42 -3.14
CA LEU A 137 -2.68 -11.99 -1.96
C LEU A 137 -2.20 -13.42 -2.21
N VAL A 138 -3.11 -14.31 -2.62
CA VAL A 138 -2.80 -15.74 -2.78
C VAL A 138 -1.83 -15.98 -3.92
N ALA A 139 -2.01 -15.28 -5.05
CA ALA A 139 -1.09 -15.38 -6.18
C ALA A 139 0.33 -14.93 -5.79
N THR A 140 0.43 -13.82 -5.04
CA THR A 140 1.71 -13.29 -4.58
C THR A 140 2.41 -14.24 -3.61
N LEU A 141 1.70 -14.83 -2.66
CA LEU A 141 2.25 -15.83 -1.75
C LEU A 141 2.65 -17.11 -2.50
N SER A 142 1.79 -17.62 -3.40
CA SER A 142 2.08 -18.82 -4.19
C SER A 142 3.30 -18.64 -5.10
N SER A 143 3.52 -17.46 -5.65
CA SER A 143 4.71 -17.16 -6.46
C SER A 143 6.00 -17.25 -5.64
N GLN A 144 6.00 -16.70 -4.42
CA GLN A 144 7.16 -16.78 -3.49
C GLN A 144 7.45 -18.23 -3.09
N ILE A 145 6.41 -19.00 -2.71
CA ILE A 145 6.57 -20.43 -2.39
C ILE A 145 7.13 -21.21 -3.60
N SER A 146 6.71 -20.86 -4.82
CA SER A 146 7.18 -21.48 -6.06
C SER A 146 8.67 -21.23 -6.35
N ILE A 147 9.25 -20.17 -5.81
CA ILE A 147 10.69 -19.88 -5.90
C ILE A 147 11.46 -20.76 -4.92
N ILE A 148 10.94 -20.90 -3.69
CA ILE A 148 11.57 -21.68 -2.61
C ILE A 148 11.47 -23.19 -2.86
N LEU A 149 10.33 -23.64 -3.41
CA LEU A 149 9.97 -25.05 -3.61
C LEU A 149 9.65 -25.31 -5.09
N PRO A 150 10.63 -25.77 -5.92
CA PRO A 150 10.40 -26.00 -7.36
C PRO A 150 9.29 -27.02 -7.65
N GLU A 151 9.12 -28.05 -6.83
CA GLU A 151 8.04 -29.05 -6.96
C GLU A 151 6.66 -28.43 -6.73
N PHE A 152 6.58 -27.43 -5.86
CA PHE A 152 5.35 -26.65 -5.64
C PHE A 152 4.96 -25.89 -6.91
N ARG A 153 5.93 -25.28 -7.63
CA ARG A 153 5.67 -24.57 -8.89
C ARG A 153 4.95 -25.43 -9.92
N SER A 154 5.40 -26.66 -10.12
CA SER A 154 4.77 -27.57 -11.09
C SER A 154 3.36 -27.98 -10.67
N THR A 155 3.16 -28.17 -9.36
CA THR A 155 1.87 -28.57 -8.79
C THR A 155 0.85 -27.43 -8.87
N VAL A 156 1.23 -26.21 -8.46
CA VAL A 156 0.32 -25.06 -8.52
C VAL A 156 -0.04 -24.68 -9.97
N ALA A 157 0.91 -24.81 -10.91
CA ALA A 157 0.64 -24.57 -12.32
C ALA A 157 -0.43 -25.54 -12.85
N ALA A 158 -0.37 -26.82 -12.49
CA ALA A 158 -1.38 -27.81 -12.88
C ALA A 158 -2.77 -27.45 -12.32
N PHE A 159 -2.89 -27.04 -11.05
CA PHE A 159 -4.17 -26.62 -10.48
C PHE A 159 -4.77 -25.39 -11.16
N ILE A 160 -3.94 -24.46 -11.63
CA ILE A 160 -4.40 -23.29 -12.38
C ILE A 160 -4.86 -23.68 -13.79
N GLU A 161 -4.21 -24.66 -14.42
CA GLU A 161 -4.62 -25.21 -15.71
C GLU A 161 -5.97 -25.93 -15.60
N ASP A 162 -6.18 -26.68 -14.52
CA ASP A 162 -7.44 -27.41 -14.24
C ASP A 162 -8.61 -26.45 -13.92
N ASP A 163 -8.37 -25.34 -13.20
CA ASP A 163 -9.38 -24.29 -12.93
C ASP A 163 -8.91 -22.92 -13.44
N PRO A 164 -9.17 -22.61 -14.71
CA PRO A 164 -8.80 -21.31 -15.28
C PRO A 164 -9.43 -20.09 -14.62
N LEU A 165 -10.49 -20.23 -13.84
CA LEU A 165 -11.19 -19.16 -13.13
C LEU A 165 -10.77 -19.02 -11.66
N ILE A 166 -9.70 -19.72 -11.22
CA ILE A 166 -9.32 -19.78 -9.82
C ILE A 166 -9.12 -18.39 -9.18
N PHE A 167 -8.56 -17.41 -9.91
CA PHE A 167 -8.33 -16.05 -9.42
C PHE A 167 -9.62 -15.23 -9.26
N SER A 168 -10.74 -15.69 -9.81
CA SER A 168 -12.08 -15.10 -9.61
C SER A 168 -12.86 -15.79 -8.50
N ARG A 169 -12.30 -16.83 -7.86
CA ARG A 169 -12.97 -17.54 -6.78
C ARG A 169 -12.71 -16.89 -5.42
N SER A 170 -13.46 -17.33 -4.39
CA SER A 170 -13.29 -16.84 -3.02
C SER A 170 -11.86 -17.03 -2.50
N ILE A 171 -11.42 -16.15 -1.59
CA ILE A 171 -10.10 -16.24 -0.95
C ILE A 171 -9.86 -17.62 -0.31
N ARG A 172 -10.89 -18.21 0.28
CA ARG A 172 -10.86 -19.57 0.85
C ARG A 172 -10.51 -20.62 -0.20
N THR A 173 -11.17 -20.57 -1.36
CA THR A 173 -10.91 -21.52 -2.46
C THR A 173 -9.49 -21.34 -2.99
N GLN A 174 -9.08 -20.09 -3.21
CA GLN A 174 -7.71 -19.79 -3.68
C GLN A 174 -6.64 -20.29 -2.71
N LEU A 175 -6.72 -19.96 -1.40
CA LEU A 175 -5.77 -20.42 -0.38
C LEU A 175 -5.71 -21.95 -0.33
N SER A 176 -6.87 -22.62 -0.31
CA SER A 176 -6.93 -24.09 -0.30
C SER A 176 -6.28 -24.70 -1.54
N THR A 177 -6.60 -24.18 -2.75
CA THR A 177 -6.19 -24.79 -4.02
C THR A 177 -4.75 -24.41 -4.40
N LEU A 178 -4.34 -23.17 -4.15
CA LEU A 178 -3.04 -22.65 -4.63
C LEU A 178 -1.94 -22.67 -3.57
N ILE A 179 -2.25 -22.91 -2.29
CA ILE A 179 -1.23 -22.99 -1.22
C ILE A 179 -1.34 -24.31 -0.47
N VAL A 180 -2.47 -24.61 0.19
CA VAL A 180 -2.57 -25.72 1.13
C VAL A 180 -2.40 -27.07 0.44
N ARG A 181 -3.19 -27.32 -0.62
CA ARG A 181 -3.13 -28.59 -1.35
C ARG A 181 -1.79 -28.86 -2.02
N PRO A 182 -1.22 -27.90 -2.81
CA PRO A 182 0.09 -28.10 -3.41
C PRO A 182 1.19 -28.33 -2.37
N LEU A 183 1.17 -27.56 -1.27
CA LEU A 183 2.16 -27.71 -0.20
C LEU A 183 2.04 -29.09 0.49
N SER A 184 0.81 -29.55 0.77
CA SER A 184 0.58 -30.88 1.35
C SER A 184 1.11 -32.01 0.43
N ILE A 185 0.91 -31.89 -0.89
CA ILE A 185 1.42 -32.88 -1.86
C ILE A 185 2.96 -32.90 -1.86
N VAL A 186 3.59 -31.73 -1.91
CA VAL A 186 5.05 -31.61 -1.95
C VAL A 186 5.68 -32.13 -0.66
N LEU A 187 5.09 -31.79 0.50
CA LEU A 187 5.63 -32.22 1.79
C LEU A 187 5.40 -33.70 2.08
N ALA A 188 4.28 -34.29 1.60
CA ALA A 188 4.02 -35.72 1.73
C ALA A 188 5.10 -36.59 0.99
N ASN A 189 5.72 -36.02 -0.05
CA ASN A 189 6.72 -36.70 -0.86
C ASN A 189 8.17 -36.51 -0.33
N ARG A 190 8.36 -35.72 0.76
CA ARG A 190 9.69 -35.51 1.36
C ARG A 190 9.99 -36.49 2.47
N PRO A 191 11.26 -36.91 2.66
CA PRO A 191 11.63 -37.73 3.80
C PRO A 191 11.31 -37.05 5.13
N THR A 192 10.78 -37.81 6.06
CA THR A 192 10.18 -37.36 7.35
C THR A 192 11.08 -36.49 8.26
N ALA A 193 12.39 -36.47 8.03
CA ALA A 193 13.33 -35.71 8.86
C ALA A 193 13.32 -34.19 8.64
N SER A 194 12.79 -33.70 7.50
CA SER A 194 12.78 -32.27 7.13
C SER A 194 11.43 -31.55 7.40
N THR A 195 10.42 -32.27 7.93
CA THR A 195 9.03 -31.78 7.97
C THR A 195 8.59 -31.23 9.33
N ALA A 196 9.46 -31.17 10.32
CA ALA A 196 9.09 -30.86 11.69
C ALA A 196 8.97 -29.35 12.01
N THR A 197 9.67 -28.50 11.24
CA THR A 197 9.69 -27.05 11.53
C THR A 197 8.59 -26.32 10.76
N PRO A 198 7.67 -25.63 11.46
CA PRO A 198 6.70 -24.79 10.78
C PRO A 198 7.37 -23.65 10.02
N HIS A 199 6.73 -23.22 8.94
CA HIS A 199 7.19 -22.10 8.12
C HIS A 199 6.26 -20.91 8.28
N LEU A 200 6.79 -19.71 8.10
CA LEU A 200 6.10 -18.46 8.32
C LEU A 200 5.51 -17.87 7.03
N ILE A 201 4.28 -17.42 7.10
CA ILE A 201 3.66 -16.51 6.14
C ILE A 201 3.35 -15.20 6.87
N ILE A 202 3.77 -14.08 6.31
CA ILE A 202 3.55 -12.74 6.87
C ILE A 202 2.49 -12.00 6.05
N ILE A 203 1.50 -11.43 6.74
CA ILE A 203 0.45 -10.57 6.18
C ILE A 203 0.44 -9.28 7.00
N ASP A 204 1.06 -8.23 6.51
CA ASP A 204 1.14 -6.95 7.23
C ASP A 204 0.19 -5.92 6.66
N GLY A 205 -0.30 -5.03 7.52
CA GLY A 205 -1.20 -3.94 7.14
C GLY A 205 -2.62 -4.40 6.81
N LEU A 206 -3.15 -5.42 7.48
CA LEU A 206 -4.51 -5.94 7.18
C LEU A 206 -5.59 -4.85 7.29
N ASP A 207 -5.43 -3.85 8.17
CA ASP A 207 -6.27 -2.65 8.27
C ASP A 207 -6.26 -1.79 6.99
N GLU A 208 -5.26 -1.95 6.13
CA GLU A 208 -5.11 -1.22 4.86
C GLU A 208 -5.81 -1.91 3.67
N CYS A 209 -6.40 -3.07 3.89
CA CYS A 209 -7.27 -3.70 2.91
C CYS A 209 -8.60 -2.94 2.83
N SER A 210 -8.97 -2.44 1.66
CA SER A 210 -10.13 -1.55 1.44
C SER A 210 -11.47 -2.18 1.84
N ALA A 211 -11.63 -3.50 1.71
CA ALA A 211 -12.89 -4.19 1.98
C ALA A 211 -12.90 -4.84 3.37
N VAL A 212 -13.60 -4.23 4.33
CA VAL A 212 -13.73 -4.73 5.71
C VAL A 212 -14.22 -6.18 5.81
N ASN A 213 -15.18 -6.58 4.96
CA ASN A 213 -15.64 -7.97 4.92
C ASN A 213 -14.52 -8.92 4.48
N SER A 214 -13.69 -8.52 3.52
CA SER A 214 -12.56 -9.33 3.06
C SER A 214 -11.49 -9.51 4.14
N GLN A 215 -11.28 -8.53 5.00
CA GLN A 215 -10.38 -8.63 6.16
C GLN A 215 -10.84 -9.74 7.12
N ARG A 216 -12.14 -9.74 7.45
CA ARG A 216 -12.73 -10.77 8.31
C ARG A 216 -12.70 -12.16 7.65
N ASP A 217 -13.07 -12.25 6.37
CA ASP A 217 -13.08 -13.51 5.62
C ASP A 217 -11.69 -14.12 5.51
N LEU A 218 -10.67 -13.27 5.33
CA LEU A 218 -9.28 -13.69 5.34
C LEU A 218 -8.91 -14.31 6.70
N LEU A 219 -9.15 -13.64 7.82
CA LEU A 219 -8.85 -14.16 9.16
C LEU A 219 -9.53 -15.51 9.43
N LEU A 220 -10.78 -15.65 9.02
CA LEU A 220 -11.52 -16.91 9.16
C LEU A 220 -10.90 -18.02 8.30
N THR A 221 -10.46 -17.68 7.10
CA THR A 221 -9.80 -18.62 6.20
C THR A 221 -8.44 -19.05 6.74
N LEU A 222 -7.63 -18.11 7.31
CA LEU A 222 -6.36 -18.46 7.95
C LEU A 222 -6.59 -19.45 9.10
N GLN A 223 -7.59 -19.21 9.93
CA GLN A 223 -7.95 -20.13 11.02
C GLN A 223 -8.34 -21.53 10.50
N GLU A 224 -9.08 -21.62 9.39
CA GLU A 224 -9.41 -22.91 8.78
C GLU A 224 -8.17 -23.62 8.23
N VAL A 225 -7.24 -22.88 7.63
CA VAL A 225 -5.95 -23.44 7.16
C VAL A 225 -5.15 -24.01 8.32
N THR A 226 -5.10 -23.31 9.46
CA THR A 226 -4.36 -23.81 10.64
C THR A 226 -4.96 -25.06 11.26
N ASN A 227 -6.24 -25.36 11.01
CA ASN A 227 -6.87 -26.62 11.40
C ASN A 227 -6.49 -27.78 10.45
N THR A 228 -6.10 -27.47 9.21
CA THR A 228 -5.76 -28.48 8.19
C THR A 228 -4.28 -28.82 8.18
N THR A 229 -3.42 -27.90 8.60
CA THR A 229 -1.96 -28.11 8.59
C THR A 229 -1.29 -27.40 9.76
N SER A 230 -0.38 -28.09 10.43
CA SER A 230 0.51 -27.51 11.45
C SER A 230 1.82 -26.92 10.88
N LEU A 231 2.01 -27.01 9.56
CA LEU A 231 3.26 -26.65 8.88
C LEU A 231 3.36 -25.15 8.58
N ILE A 232 2.27 -24.41 8.72
CA ILE A 232 2.20 -22.98 8.41
C ILE A 232 1.83 -22.20 9.66
N ARG A 233 2.59 -21.17 9.94
CA ARG A 233 2.26 -20.12 10.92
C ARG A 233 2.01 -18.82 10.21
N PHE A 234 1.08 -18.00 10.72
CA PHE A 234 0.70 -16.72 10.14
C PHE A 234 1.02 -15.59 11.09
N LEU A 235 1.89 -14.66 10.70
CA LEU A 235 2.06 -13.37 11.35
C LEU A 235 1.15 -12.35 10.66
N VAL A 236 0.17 -11.79 11.39
CA VAL A 236 -0.75 -10.79 10.88
C VAL A 236 -0.51 -9.47 11.60
N GLY A 237 -0.06 -8.44 10.86
CA GLY A 237 0.13 -7.08 11.36
C GLY A 237 -1.10 -6.21 11.07
N SER A 238 -1.63 -5.50 12.09
CA SER A 238 -2.71 -4.53 11.88
C SER A 238 -2.85 -3.52 13.01
N ARG A 239 -3.54 -2.42 12.74
CA ARG A 239 -4.06 -1.52 13.79
C ARG A 239 -5.23 -2.19 14.51
N PRO A 240 -5.48 -1.83 15.79
CA PRO A 240 -6.60 -2.37 16.57
C PRO A 240 -7.93 -1.68 16.26
N GLU A 241 -8.31 -1.61 14.99
CA GLU A 241 -9.61 -1.06 14.59
C GLU A 241 -10.76 -1.90 15.15
N SER A 242 -11.92 -1.27 15.41
CA SER A 242 -13.02 -1.91 16.15
C SER A 242 -13.51 -3.21 15.49
N HIS A 243 -13.62 -3.23 14.17
CA HIS A 243 -14.05 -4.41 13.41
C HIS A 243 -12.99 -5.52 13.42
N LEU A 244 -11.69 -5.18 13.37
CA LEU A 244 -10.60 -6.15 13.48
C LEU A 244 -10.48 -6.70 14.91
N ASN A 245 -10.58 -5.84 15.93
CA ASN A 245 -10.66 -6.32 17.33
C ASN A 245 -11.82 -7.32 17.48
N SER A 246 -12.98 -7.01 16.92
CA SER A 246 -14.15 -7.93 16.95
C SER A 246 -13.87 -9.24 16.22
N ALA A 247 -13.20 -9.19 15.06
CA ALA A 247 -12.87 -10.39 14.29
C ALA A 247 -11.84 -11.27 15.00
N PHE A 248 -10.76 -10.70 15.55
CA PHE A 248 -9.74 -11.44 16.30
C PHE A 248 -10.27 -12.02 17.62
N ASN A 249 -11.29 -11.40 18.23
CA ASN A 249 -11.94 -11.89 19.45
C ASN A 249 -13.01 -12.96 19.21
N LEU A 250 -13.23 -13.40 17.95
CA LEU A 250 -14.13 -14.54 17.71
C LEU A 250 -13.61 -15.79 18.44
N PRO A 251 -14.48 -16.56 19.13
CA PRO A 251 -14.06 -17.71 19.97
C PRO A 251 -13.14 -18.69 19.24
N ARG A 252 -13.41 -18.98 17.97
CA ARG A 252 -12.61 -19.90 17.15
C ARG A 252 -11.23 -19.36 16.80
N ILE A 253 -11.07 -18.04 16.70
CA ILE A 253 -9.78 -17.39 16.43
C ILE A 253 -8.95 -17.29 17.70
N VAL A 254 -9.54 -16.91 18.83
CA VAL A 254 -8.87 -16.81 20.14
C VAL A 254 -8.18 -18.12 20.53
N LEU A 255 -8.78 -19.28 20.17
CA LEU A 255 -8.19 -20.59 20.46
C LEU A 255 -6.84 -20.80 19.79
N VAL A 256 -6.59 -20.23 18.62
CA VAL A 256 -5.39 -20.39 17.79
C VAL A 256 -4.51 -19.13 17.74
N LEU A 257 -4.89 -18.10 18.50
CA LEU A 257 -4.28 -16.77 18.43
C LEU A 257 -3.25 -16.56 19.54
N TYR A 258 -2.09 -16.03 19.16
CA TYR A 258 -1.13 -15.36 20.01
C TYR A 258 -1.12 -13.87 19.68
N THR A 259 -1.17 -12.98 20.64
CA THR A 259 -1.18 -11.53 20.42
C THR A 259 0.04 -10.90 21.05
N ILE A 260 0.76 -10.09 20.27
CA ILE A 260 1.78 -9.15 20.76
C ILE A 260 1.21 -7.74 20.57
N PHE A 261 1.04 -7.02 21.69
CA PHE A 261 0.58 -5.63 21.67
C PHE A 261 1.75 -4.69 21.91
N LEU A 262 2.16 -3.97 20.87
CA LEU A 262 3.40 -3.18 20.88
C LEU A 262 3.37 -1.99 21.85
N ASP A 263 2.18 -1.50 22.19
CA ASP A 263 2.05 -0.33 23.06
C ASP A 263 2.18 -0.71 24.55
N ASP A 264 1.84 -1.95 24.94
CA ASP A 264 1.83 -2.41 26.33
C ASP A 264 3.01 -3.36 26.66
N ASP A 265 3.33 -4.28 25.73
CA ASP A 265 4.21 -5.42 26.05
C ASP A 265 5.70 -5.09 25.97
N TYR A 266 6.08 -4.00 25.29
CA TYR A 266 7.51 -3.72 25.01
C TYR A 266 7.81 -2.23 25.10
N SER A 267 8.72 -1.87 25.99
CA SER A 267 9.23 -0.50 26.12
C SER A 267 9.98 -0.08 24.84
N ALA A 268 9.30 0.67 24.00
CA ALA A 268 9.91 1.27 22.81
C ALA A 268 10.85 2.43 23.14
N GLU A 269 10.75 2.99 24.35
CA GLU A 269 11.44 4.22 24.73
C GLU A 269 12.98 4.06 24.71
N GLU A 270 13.49 2.92 25.22
CA GLU A 270 14.95 2.67 25.18
C GLU A 270 15.44 2.47 23.76
N ASP A 271 14.71 1.72 22.93
CA ASP A 271 15.03 1.54 21.51
C ASP A 271 15.04 2.90 20.77
N ILE A 272 14.06 3.76 21.04
CA ILE A 272 14.00 5.11 20.47
C ILE A 272 15.17 5.96 20.95
N ARG A 273 15.58 5.80 22.22
CA ARG A 273 16.75 6.50 22.77
C ARG A 273 18.04 6.07 22.06
N VAL A 274 18.21 4.78 21.81
CA VAL A 274 19.34 4.24 21.01
C VAL A 274 19.33 4.85 19.61
N TYR A 275 18.18 4.78 18.94
CA TYR A 275 18.01 5.36 17.59
C TYR A 275 18.36 6.85 17.53
N LEU A 276 17.84 7.65 18.46
CA LEU A 276 18.08 9.09 18.52
C LEU A 276 19.55 9.41 18.78
N LYS A 277 20.22 8.71 19.72
CA LYS A 277 21.64 8.90 20.02
C LYS A 277 22.51 8.68 18.79
N ASP A 278 22.28 7.57 18.10
CA ASP A 278 23.06 7.22 16.91
C ASP A 278 22.83 8.20 15.77
N LYS A 279 21.58 8.57 15.50
CA LYS A 279 21.23 9.52 14.44
C LYS A 279 21.78 10.94 14.72
N PHE A 280 21.68 11.43 15.93
CA PHE A 280 22.26 12.74 16.27
C PHE A 280 23.79 12.72 16.23
N LYS A 281 24.43 11.60 16.54
CA LYS A 281 25.86 11.43 16.34
C LYS A 281 26.24 11.58 14.86
N LEU A 282 25.50 10.89 13.97
CA LEU A 282 25.72 11.00 12.51
C LEU A 282 25.50 12.45 12.00
N ILE A 283 24.48 13.14 12.52
CA ILE A 283 24.27 14.57 12.20
C ILE A 283 25.45 15.42 12.68
N LYS A 284 25.91 15.21 13.91
CA LYS A 284 27.08 15.95 14.45
C LYS A 284 28.35 15.73 13.61
N GLU A 285 28.54 14.54 13.09
CA GLU A 285 29.74 14.18 12.29
C GLU A 285 29.65 14.63 10.83
N GLY A 286 28.47 14.55 10.20
CA GLY A 286 28.30 14.70 8.75
C GLY A 286 27.60 15.97 8.27
N HIS A 287 26.94 16.74 9.16
CA HIS A 287 26.14 17.88 8.74
C HIS A 287 26.96 19.06 8.24
N PRO A 288 26.53 19.80 7.19
CA PRO A 288 27.26 20.99 6.70
C PRO A 288 27.52 22.07 7.76
N PHE A 289 26.66 22.21 8.77
CA PHE A 289 26.79 23.16 9.87
C PHE A 289 27.32 22.55 11.17
N ARG A 290 27.99 21.40 11.11
CA ARG A 290 28.50 20.67 12.31
C ARG A 290 29.43 21.52 13.19
N ASP A 291 30.24 22.36 12.54
CA ASP A 291 31.21 23.21 13.26
C ASP A 291 30.57 24.35 14.08
N MET A 292 29.28 24.59 13.87
CA MET A 292 28.47 25.55 14.62
C MET A 292 27.70 24.92 15.79
N LEU A 293 27.75 23.58 15.95
CA LEU A 293 27.06 22.89 17.02
C LEU A 293 27.83 22.99 18.34
N PRO A 294 27.13 23.21 19.46
CA PRO A 294 27.77 23.21 20.77
C PRO A 294 28.32 21.82 21.12
N ASP A 295 29.23 21.75 22.08
CA ASP A 295 29.77 20.50 22.58
C ASP A 295 29.48 20.36 24.08
N PRO A 296 28.77 19.34 24.54
CA PRO A 296 28.14 18.25 23.79
C PRO A 296 26.84 18.66 23.07
N TRP A 297 26.58 18.07 21.89
CA TRP A 297 25.32 18.24 21.18
C TRP A 297 24.81 16.90 20.60
N PRO A 298 23.52 16.63 20.72
CA PRO A 298 22.60 17.29 21.64
C PRO A 298 22.90 16.90 23.09
N PRO A 299 22.50 17.71 24.09
CA PRO A 299 22.59 17.32 25.49
C PRO A 299 21.81 16.03 25.76
N HIS A 300 22.30 15.15 26.61
CA HIS A 300 21.64 13.87 26.96
C HIS A 300 20.19 14.04 27.43
N GLU A 301 19.91 15.12 28.16
CA GLU A 301 18.57 15.43 28.64
C GLU A 301 17.58 15.69 27.48
N GLN A 302 18.05 16.33 26.40
CA GLN A 302 17.21 16.54 25.22
C GLN A 302 16.86 15.23 24.52
N VAL A 303 17.80 14.29 24.40
CA VAL A 303 17.54 12.97 23.83
C VAL A 303 16.50 12.21 24.66
N ASN A 304 16.65 12.23 25.99
CA ASN A 304 15.68 11.59 26.89
C ASN A 304 14.30 12.23 26.78
N THR A 305 14.23 13.55 26.70
CA THR A 305 12.96 14.28 26.53
C THR A 305 12.28 13.91 25.20
N LEU A 306 13.03 13.79 24.10
CA LEU A 306 12.47 13.36 22.81
C LEU A 306 11.98 11.91 22.86
N ALA A 307 12.72 11.01 23.51
CA ALA A 307 12.29 9.63 23.69
C ALA A 307 10.97 9.54 24.47
N ASN A 308 10.84 10.30 25.56
CA ASN A 308 9.60 10.37 26.34
C ASN A 308 8.44 10.98 25.52
N LYS A 309 8.69 12.08 24.78
CA LYS A 309 7.69 12.71 23.90
C LYS A 309 7.22 11.81 22.76
N SER A 310 8.03 10.83 22.36
CA SER A 310 7.65 9.87 21.33
C SER A 310 6.50 8.94 21.77
N SER A 311 6.29 8.76 23.07
CA SER A 311 5.27 7.85 23.63
C SER A 311 5.32 6.46 22.96
N GLY A 312 6.52 5.94 22.73
CA GLY A 312 6.73 4.65 22.06
C GLY A 312 6.60 4.66 20.53
N GLN A 313 6.32 5.81 19.92
CA GLN A 313 6.12 5.94 18.49
C GLN A 313 7.43 6.28 17.76
N PHE A 314 8.01 5.32 17.06
CA PHE A 314 9.23 5.52 16.26
C PHE A 314 9.06 6.59 15.17
N ILE A 315 7.84 6.76 14.63
CA ILE A 315 7.58 7.77 13.61
C ILE A 315 7.85 9.19 14.12
N TYR A 316 7.54 9.50 15.38
CA TYR A 316 7.87 10.79 15.96
C TYR A 316 9.39 11.02 15.93
N ALA A 317 10.16 10.07 16.47
CA ALA A 317 11.61 10.16 16.52
C ALA A 317 12.23 10.26 15.11
N ALA A 318 11.74 9.47 14.14
CA ALA A 318 12.20 9.51 12.77
C ALA A 318 11.90 10.85 12.11
N THR A 319 10.71 11.43 12.34
CA THR A 319 10.34 12.75 11.81
C THR A 319 11.20 13.87 12.43
N VAL A 320 11.46 13.79 13.75
CA VAL A 320 12.39 14.71 14.45
C VAL A 320 13.77 14.66 13.80
N VAL A 321 14.34 13.48 13.62
CA VAL A 321 15.68 13.31 13.01
C VAL A 321 15.70 13.92 11.61
N ARG A 322 14.77 13.53 10.72
CA ARG A 322 14.69 14.07 9.36
C ARG A 322 14.52 15.59 9.33
N TYR A 323 13.73 16.13 10.26
CA TYR A 323 13.58 17.57 10.37
C TYR A 323 14.88 18.28 10.78
N VAL A 324 15.63 17.70 11.73
CA VAL A 324 16.89 18.27 12.25
C VAL A 324 18.04 18.11 11.26
N GLU A 325 18.12 16.99 10.53
CA GLU A 325 19.21 16.68 9.59
C GLU A 325 19.18 17.48 8.28
N SER A 326 18.17 18.34 8.09
CA SER A 326 18.04 19.14 6.86
C SER A 326 19.27 20.00 6.57
N SER A 327 19.95 19.75 5.46
CA SER A 327 21.17 20.43 5.06
C SER A 327 21.07 21.96 4.86
N ARG A 328 19.84 22.48 4.77
CA ARG A 328 19.56 23.92 4.57
C ARG A 328 19.55 24.73 5.87
N HIS A 329 19.46 24.06 7.02
CA HIS A 329 19.21 24.72 8.31
C HIS A 329 20.16 24.21 9.38
N ARG A 330 20.42 25.03 10.38
CA ARG A 330 21.21 24.64 11.54
C ARG A 330 20.47 23.60 12.40
N PRO A 331 21.08 22.44 12.70
CA PRO A 331 20.46 21.37 13.49
C PRO A 331 20.03 21.82 14.88
N ASP A 332 20.84 22.62 15.57
CA ASP A 332 20.55 23.13 16.92
C ASP A 332 19.31 24.03 16.95
N GLN A 333 19.15 24.90 15.94
CA GLN A 333 17.98 25.78 15.82
C GLN A 333 16.70 24.99 15.56
N ARG A 334 16.76 23.99 14.67
CA ARG A 334 15.61 23.13 14.40
C ARG A 334 15.24 22.27 15.60
N LEU A 335 16.24 21.74 16.31
CA LEU A 335 16.01 20.99 17.54
C LEU A 335 15.35 21.88 18.62
N ASN A 336 15.83 23.09 18.81
CA ASN A 336 15.22 24.05 19.74
C ASN A 336 13.79 24.41 19.35
N ALA A 337 13.48 24.52 18.05
CA ALA A 337 12.12 24.76 17.59
C ALA A 337 11.15 23.64 18.04
N ILE A 338 11.58 22.37 18.02
CA ILE A 338 10.79 21.24 18.52
C ILE A 338 10.55 21.33 20.02
N PHE A 339 11.55 21.72 20.80
CA PHE A 339 11.39 21.88 22.27
C PHE A 339 10.46 23.05 22.65
N ASN A 340 10.35 24.06 21.79
CA ASN A 340 9.48 25.20 22.00
C ASN A 340 8.01 24.92 21.58
N LEU A 341 7.72 23.76 20.99
CA LEU A 341 6.34 23.38 20.67
C LEU A 341 5.51 23.22 21.93
N ARG A 342 4.31 23.80 21.90
CA ARG A 342 3.29 23.63 22.92
C ARG A 342 2.08 22.97 22.29
N PRO A 343 1.91 21.66 22.43
CA PRO A 343 0.74 20.99 21.89
C PRO A 343 -0.54 21.58 22.48
N PRO A 344 -1.57 21.80 21.66
CA PRO A 344 -2.83 22.42 22.13
C PRO A 344 -3.63 21.52 23.08
N PHE A 345 -3.43 20.21 23.00
CA PHE A 345 -4.11 19.20 23.83
C PHE A 345 -3.09 18.22 24.39
N LYS A 346 -3.06 18.04 25.71
CA LYS A 346 -2.06 17.17 26.36
C LYS A 346 -2.47 15.70 26.42
N ASP A 347 -3.76 15.41 26.29
CA ASP A 347 -4.32 14.09 26.63
C ASP A 347 -4.75 13.26 25.41
N LEU A 348 -4.46 13.72 24.18
CA LEU A 348 -4.80 12.99 22.96
C LEU A 348 -3.61 12.16 22.47
N PRO A 349 -3.84 10.92 21.97
CA PRO A 349 -2.83 10.17 21.25
C PRO A 349 -2.25 10.99 20.10
N PHE A 350 -0.95 10.89 19.86
CA PHE A 350 -0.24 11.60 18.78
C PHE A 350 -0.04 13.11 18.95
N THR A 351 -0.38 13.70 20.08
CA THR A 351 -0.32 15.15 20.33
C THR A 351 1.04 15.78 19.95
N GLU A 352 2.14 15.15 20.32
CA GLU A 352 3.49 15.64 20.00
C GLU A 352 3.80 15.47 18.51
N LEU A 353 3.37 14.39 17.88
CA LEU A 353 3.54 14.16 16.44
C LEU A 353 2.71 15.15 15.62
N ASP A 354 1.47 15.40 16.04
CA ASP A 354 0.58 16.36 15.38
C ASP A 354 1.14 17.79 15.47
N ALA A 355 1.69 18.16 16.65
CA ALA A 355 2.36 19.44 16.82
C ALA A 355 3.60 19.57 15.92
N LEU A 356 4.34 18.48 15.71
CA LEU A 356 5.49 18.44 14.81
C LEU A 356 5.06 18.56 13.34
N TYR A 357 4.00 17.86 12.91
CA TYR A 357 3.44 18.02 11.58
C TYR A 357 2.98 19.44 11.32
N ARG A 358 2.27 20.03 12.27
CA ARG A 358 1.84 21.42 12.21
C ARG A 358 3.02 22.38 12.08
N LEU A 359 4.07 22.19 12.87
CA LEU A 359 5.30 23.00 12.78
C LEU A 359 5.92 22.94 11.38
N ILE A 360 6.01 21.73 10.81
CA ILE A 360 6.66 21.51 9.51
C ILE A 360 5.82 22.14 8.39
N ILE A 361 4.52 21.86 8.36
CA ILE A 361 3.61 22.33 7.30
C ILE A 361 3.44 23.85 7.35
N SER A 362 3.33 24.44 8.55
CA SER A 362 3.15 25.89 8.73
C SER A 362 4.33 26.75 8.25
N LYS A 363 5.45 26.13 7.88
CA LYS A 363 6.60 26.85 7.29
C LYS A 363 6.48 27.04 5.78
N ALA A 364 5.49 26.43 5.15
CA ALA A 364 5.26 26.60 3.72
C ALA A 364 4.90 28.06 3.42
N GLU A 365 5.53 28.63 2.37
CA GLU A 365 5.26 30.01 1.94
C GLU A 365 3.83 30.19 1.43
N ASP A 366 3.36 29.23 0.63
CA ASP A 366 1.95 29.15 0.16
C ASP A 366 1.28 27.94 0.80
N LEU A 367 0.79 28.13 2.01
CA LEU A 367 0.16 27.08 2.80
C LEU A 367 -1.10 26.50 2.12
N PRO A 368 -2.04 27.28 1.54
CA PRO A 368 -3.18 26.74 0.82
C PRO A 368 -2.78 25.79 -0.32
N ALA A 369 -1.88 26.22 -1.21
CA ALA A 369 -1.44 25.42 -2.33
C ALA A 369 -0.68 24.16 -1.88
N VAL A 370 0.16 24.24 -0.84
CA VAL A 370 0.85 23.09 -0.26
C VAL A 370 -0.16 22.07 0.30
N LEU A 371 -1.19 22.54 1.01
CA LEU A 371 -2.21 21.65 1.56
C LEU A 371 -3.04 20.97 0.44
N ASP A 372 -3.31 21.64 -0.66
CA ASP A 372 -3.96 21.04 -1.82
C ASP A 372 -3.06 20.00 -2.50
N ILE A 373 -1.76 20.26 -2.63
CA ILE A 373 -0.78 19.28 -3.13
C ILE A 373 -0.75 18.03 -2.23
N LEU A 374 -0.76 18.21 -0.91
CA LEU A 374 -0.72 17.10 0.06
C LEU A 374 -1.98 16.22 0.04
N THR A 375 -3.09 16.68 -0.54
CA THR A 375 -4.29 15.82 -0.70
C THR A 375 -4.05 14.66 -1.66
N PHE A 376 -3.15 14.79 -2.63
CA PHE A 376 -2.85 13.71 -3.59
C PHE A 376 -2.21 12.48 -2.92
N PRO A 377 -1.07 12.59 -2.21
CA PRO A 377 -0.53 11.43 -1.51
C PRO A 377 -1.42 10.98 -0.34
N ALA A 378 -2.26 11.84 0.22
CA ALA A 378 -3.23 11.45 1.25
C ALA A 378 -4.33 10.53 0.69
N LEU A 379 -4.77 10.77 -0.54
CA LEU A 379 -5.84 10.02 -1.20
C LEU A 379 -5.31 8.79 -1.96
N TYR A 380 -4.21 8.95 -2.68
CA TYR A 380 -3.79 7.98 -3.70
C TYR A 380 -2.47 7.26 -3.34
N GLY A 381 -1.84 7.59 -2.21
CA GLY A 381 -0.52 7.08 -1.85
C GLY A 381 0.59 7.76 -2.62
N GLY A 382 1.21 7.07 -3.60
CA GLY A 382 2.15 7.70 -4.55
C GLY A 382 1.39 8.36 -5.70
N PHE A 383 1.78 9.61 -6.07
CA PHE A 383 1.12 10.30 -7.17
C PHE A 383 2.12 11.13 -8.01
N PRO A 384 2.09 11.03 -9.37
CA PRO A 384 3.05 11.71 -10.23
C PRO A 384 3.00 13.23 -10.12
N ARG A 385 4.13 13.84 -9.76
CA ARG A 385 4.27 15.31 -9.58
C ARG A 385 3.73 16.12 -10.75
N ARG A 386 4.07 15.67 -11.97
CA ARG A 386 3.66 16.34 -13.20
C ARG A 386 2.13 16.40 -13.30
N HIS A 387 1.44 15.33 -12.93
CA HIS A 387 -0.02 15.31 -12.96
C HIS A 387 -0.62 16.18 -11.86
N ILE A 388 0.03 16.29 -10.68
CA ILE A 388 -0.40 17.27 -9.66
C ILE A 388 -0.31 18.69 -10.21
N GLU A 389 0.80 19.02 -10.87
CA GLU A 389 1.01 20.34 -11.48
C GLU A 389 -0.03 20.63 -12.57
N GLU A 390 -0.36 19.65 -13.41
CA GLU A 390 -1.38 19.75 -14.45
C GLU A 390 -2.79 19.93 -13.85
N ILE A 391 -3.15 19.13 -12.84
CA ILE A 391 -4.48 19.15 -12.20
C ILE A 391 -4.68 20.46 -11.43
N LEU A 392 -3.67 20.94 -10.72
CA LEU A 392 -3.74 22.18 -9.94
C LEU A 392 -3.41 23.44 -10.75
N HIS A 393 -3.13 23.33 -12.06
CA HIS A 393 -2.68 24.42 -12.94
C HIS A 393 -1.45 25.15 -12.41
N LEU A 394 -0.47 24.40 -11.88
CA LEU A 394 0.81 24.91 -11.41
C LEU A 394 1.85 24.87 -12.55
N GLU A 395 2.86 25.73 -12.46
CA GLU A 395 4.00 25.68 -13.38
C GLU A 395 4.81 24.39 -13.14
N GLN A 396 5.45 23.87 -14.21
CA GLN A 396 6.29 22.69 -14.12
C GLN A 396 7.45 22.88 -13.13
N GLY A 397 7.58 21.97 -12.17
CA GLY A 397 8.59 22.04 -11.10
C GLY A 397 8.12 22.73 -9.82
N SER A 398 6.96 23.39 -9.82
CA SER A 398 6.40 24.10 -8.65
C SER A 398 6.20 23.19 -7.45
N VAL A 399 5.69 21.97 -7.64
CA VAL A 399 5.48 21.01 -6.54
C VAL A 399 6.78 20.75 -5.77
N ARG A 400 7.90 20.59 -6.48
CA ARG A 400 9.19 20.34 -5.84
C ARG A 400 9.72 21.56 -5.07
N ILE A 401 9.47 22.76 -5.59
CA ILE A 401 9.88 24.02 -4.94
C ILE A 401 9.06 24.25 -3.68
N MET A 402 7.73 24.14 -3.79
CA MET A 402 6.80 24.39 -2.69
C MET A 402 6.96 23.41 -1.53
N LEU A 403 7.34 22.15 -1.82
CA LEU A 403 7.56 21.11 -0.82
C LEU A 403 9.02 21.00 -0.36
N ALA A 404 9.91 21.91 -0.78
CA ALA A 404 11.35 21.81 -0.52
C ALA A 404 11.71 21.75 0.98
N ASP A 405 10.93 22.35 1.86
CA ASP A 405 11.13 22.33 3.32
C ASP A 405 10.34 21.22 4.05
N LEU A 406 9.50 20.46 3.32
CA LEU A 406 8.68 19.38 3.84
C LEU A 406 9.32 17.99 3.69
N HIS A 407 10.57 17.89 3.25
CA HIS A 407 11.28 16.61 3.03
C HIS A 407 11.36 15.69 4.25
N SER A 408 11.05 16.18 5.45
CA SER A 408 10.94 15.37 6.67
C SER A 408 9.63 14.58 6.80
N ILE A 409 8.62 14.91 5.98
CA ILE A 409 7.29 14.28 6.00
C ILE A 409 6.84 13.77 4.63
N VAL A 410 7.46 14.24 3.54
CA VAL A 410 7.21 13.77 2.17
C VAL A 410 8.49 13.29 1.51
N THR A 411 8.36 12.44 0.51
CA THR A 411 9.46 12.01 -0.37
C THR A 411 9.05 12.06 -1.83
N PHE A 412 10.05 12.07 -2.70
CA PHE A 412 9.86 11.95 -4.14
C PHE A 412 10.56 10.67 -4.60
N SER A 413 9.76 9.62 -4.89
CA SER A 413 10.25 8.42 -5.53
C SER A 413 10.20 8.62 -7.04
N ASP A 414 11.31 8.48 -7.76
CA ASP A 414 11.45 8.72 -9.21
C ASP A 414 10.64 9.91 -9.72
N TYR A 415 9.33 9.78 -9.88
CA TYR A 415 8.41 10.81 -10.37
C TYR A 415 7.25 11.11 -9.43
N ASP A 416 7.03 10.27 -8.42
CA ASP A 416 5.86 10.34 -7.54
C ASP A 416 6.15 11.11 -6.27
N LEU A 417 5.12 11.81 -5.77
CA LEU A 417 5.08 12.39 -4.44
C LEU A 417 4.42 11.39 -3.49
N GLU A 418 5.09 11.07 -2.40
CA GLU A 418 4.60 10.12 -1.38
C GLU A 418 4.76 10.69 0.03
N PHE A 419 3.89 10.25 0.95
CA PHE A 419 4.14 10.47 2.37
C PHE A 419 5.15 9.46 2.91
N LEU A 420 6.07 9.95 3.74
CA LEU A 420 7.00 9.08 4.45
C LEU A 420 6.29 8.17 5.47
N HIS A 421 5.07 8.53 5.89
CA HIS A 421 4.26 7.72 6.79
C HIS A 421 2.77 8.06 6.69
N LYS A 422 1.92 7.03 6.72
CA LYS A 422 0.45 7.15 6.63
C LYS A 422 -0.18 8.04 7.70
N SER A 423 0.43 8.17 8.91
CA SER A 423 -0.12 9.01 9.98
C SER A 423 -0.24 10.49 9.59
N LEU A 424 0.45 10.94 8.53
CA LEU A 424 0.28 12.29 8.01
C LEU A 424 -1.08 12.43 7.29
N ALA A 425 -1.49 11.41 6.52
CA ALA A 425 -2.82 11.36 5.93
C ALA A 425 -3.90 11.32 7.02
N ASP A 426 -3.71 10.48 8.05
CA ASP A 426 -4.61 10.39 9.21
C ASP A 426 -4.72 11.75 9.93
N PHE A 427 -3.59 12.49 10.07
CA PHE A 427 -3.57 13.84 10.65
C PHE A 427 -4.37 14.83 9.80
N LEU A 428 -4.10 14.91 8.50
CA LEU A 428 -4.74 15.90 7.61
C LEU A 428 -6.25 15.65 7.46
N SER A 429 -6.71 14.40 7.55
CA SER A 429 -8.12 14.01 7.42
C SER A 429 -8.93 14.16 8.72
N ASP A 430 -8.28 14.33 9.87
CA ASP A 430 -8.95 14.46 11.16
C ASP A 430 -9.08 15.95 11.56
N PRO A 431 -10.31 16.52 11.58
CA PRO A 431 -10.52 17.93 11.90
C PRO A 431 -10.12 18.29 13.34
N GLN A 432 -10.17 17.35 14.29
CA GLN A 432 -9.76 17.61 15.68
C GLN A 432 -8.24 17.70 15.81
N ARG A 433 -7.51 16.87 15.06
CA ARG A 433 -6.04 16.83 15.05
C ARG A 433 -5.45 17.96 14.22
N ALA A 434 -5.91 18.13 12.99
CA ALA A 434 -5.37 19.09 12.03
C ALA A 434 -5.91 20.52 12.19
N GLY A 435 -7.13 20.72 12.71
CA GLY A 435 -7.73 22.05 12.86
C GLY A 435 -7.76 22.82 11.54
N ASP A 436 -7.06 23.95 11.46
CA ASP A 436 -6.93 24.80 10.26
C ASP A 436 -6.18 24.16 9.10
N LEU A 437 -5.37 23.13 9.37
CA LEU A 437 -4.68 22.33 8.33
C LEU A 437 -5.53 21.17 7.81
N HIS A 438 -6.71 20.95 8.38
CA HIS A 438 -7.61 19.86 7.98
C HIS A 438 -7.98 19.95 6.50
N ARG A 439 -8.06 18.78 5.85
CA ARG A 439 -8.55 18.61 4.48
C ARG A 439 -9.65 17.55 4.44
N ASP A 440 -10.79 17.95 3.88
CA ASP A 440 -11.88 17.04 3.53
C ASP A 440 -11.47 16.23 2.30
N LEU A 441 -10.90 15.03 2.54
CA LEU A 441 -10.37 14.19 1.48
C LEU A 441 -11.43 13.73 0.48
N PRO A 442 -12.66 13.33 0.88
CA PRO A 442 -13.74 13.05 -0.06
C PRO A 442 -14.02 14.23 -1.00
N ARG A 443 -14.11 15.46 -0.48
CA ARG A 443 -14.32 16.67 -1.28
C ARG A 443 -13.12 16.96 -2.21
N ALA A 444 -11.89 16.79 -1.71
CA ALA A 444 -10.68 16.95 -2.51
C ALA A 444 -10.65 15.95 -3.68
N ASN A 445 -11.04 14.70 -3.43
CA ASN A 445 -11.14 13.68 -4.47
C ASN A 445 -12.11 14.07 -5.59
N LEU A 446 -13.31 14.54 -5.24
CA LEU A 446 -14.27 15.03 -6.23
C LEU A 446 -13.73 16.21 -7.05
N PHE A 447 -13.00 17.12 -6.40
CA PHE A 447 -12.33 18.23 -7.08
C PHE A 447 -11.27 17.75 -8.08
N HIS A 448 -10.43 16.78 -7.69
CA HIS A 448 -9.44 16.19 -8.57
C HIS A 448 -10.08 15.52 -9.80
N VAL A 449 -11.13 14.73 -9.58
CA VAL A 449 -11.91 14.10 -10.66
C VAL A 449 -12.47 15.13 -11.63
N ALA A 450 -13.11 16.17 -11.14
CA ALA A 450 -13.68 17.23 -11.98
C ALA A 450 -12.59 17.94 -12.81
N ARG A 451 -11.42 18.21 -12.22
CA ARG A 451 -10.28 18.81 -12.93
C ARG A 451 -9.72 17.89 -14.01
N VAL A 452 -9.57 16.61 -13.72
CA VAL A 452 -9.13 15.61 -14.70
C VAL A 452 -10.10 15.54 -15.88
N ILE A 453 -11.42 15.47 -15.64
CA ILE A 453 -12.42 15.51 -16.71
C ILE A 453 -12.28 16.79 -17.54
N ASN A 454 -12.06 17.93 -16.91
CA ASN A 454 -11.85 19.20 -17.59
C ASN A 454 -10.64 19.19 -18.53
N ILE A 455 -9.50 18.69 -18.04
CA ILE A 455 -8.25 18.57 -18.83
C ILE A 455 -8.51 17.71 -20.08
N PHE A 456 -9.19 16.57 -19.93
CA PHE A 456 -9.48 15.67 -21.05
C PHE A 456 -10.44 16.25 -22.10
N SER A 457 -11.32 17.11 -21.67
CA SER A 457 -12.34 17.69 -22.55
C SER A 457 -11.84 18.90 -23.35
N THR A 458 -10.63 19.40 -23.05
CA THR A 458 -10.06 20.59 -23.68
C THR A 458 -9.06 20.19 -24.78
N PRO A 459 -9.26 20.52 -26.08
CA PRO A 459 -8.26 20.29 -27.11
C PRO A 459 -6.99 21.13 -26.84
N PRO A 460 -5.77 20.62 -27.07
CA PRO A 460 -5.32 19.57 -27.99
C PRO A 460 -4.84 18.27 -27.31
N TYR A 461 -5.30 17.93 -26.12
CA TYR A 461 -4.71 16.85 -25.30
C TYR A 461 -5.06 15.42 -25.74
N LEU A 462 -5.93 15.22 -26.72
CA LEU A 462 -6.43 13.90 -27.14
C LEU A 462 -5.41 12.89 -27.73
N PRO A 463 -4.25 13.26 -28.32
CA PRO A 463 -3.40 12.25 -28.97
C PRO A 463 -2.23 11.70 -28.12
N TYR A 464 -1.86 12.28 -27.01
CA TYR A 464 -0.59 11.95 -26.34
C TYR A 464 -0.68 11.11 -25.05
N CYS A 465 -1.84 10.65 -24.68
CA CYS A 465 -2.10 10.15 -23.32
C CYS A 465 -2.27 8.64 -23.19
N SER A 466 -1.58 7.81 -23.96
CA SER A 466 -1.83 6.36 -24.00
C SER A 466 -1.17 5.52 -22.89
N GLY A 467 -0.32 6.05 -22.04
CA GLY A 467 0.45 5.24 -21.08
C GLY A 467 0.27 5.54 -19.59
N SER A 468 -0.01 6.79 -19.20
CA SER A 468 0.03 7.22 -17.80
C SER A 468 -1.34 7.36 -17.13
N PHE A 469 -2.41 7.14 -17.85
CA PHE A 469 -3.79 7.46 -17.43
C PHE A 469 -4.50 6.39 -16.60
N ASN A 470 -4.02 5.14 -16.63
CA ASN A 470 -4.63 4.09 -15.81
C ASN A 470 -4.54 4.40 -14.30
N VAL A 471 -3.52 5.16 -13.88
CA VAL A 471 -3.35 5.57 -12.47
C VAL A 471 -4.37 6.63 -12.06
N LEU A 472 -4.80 7.50 -12.98
CA LEU A 472 -5.83 8.52 -12.73
C LEU A 472 -7.26 7.98 -12.86
N LEU A 473 -7.45 6.90 -13.63
CA LEU A 473 -8.78 6.32 -13.88
C LEU A 473 -9.23 5.38 -12.75
N CYS A 474 -8.31 4.67 -12.08
CA CYS A 474 -8.68 3.82 -10.95
C CYS A 474 -9.35 4.59 -9.81
N PRO A 475 -8.80 5.74 -9.34
CA PRO A 475 -9.48 6.55 -8.31
C PRO A 475 -10.82 7.11 -8.77
N ILE A 476 -10.95 7.46 -10.05
CA ILE A 476 -12.22 7.92 -10.63
C ILE A 476 -13.26 6.81 -10.59
N GLN A 477 -12.88 5.56 -10.90
CA GLN A 477 -13.79 4.43 -10.85
C GLN A 477 -14.25 4.13 -9.42
N GLU A 478 -13.37 4.22 -8.43
CA GLU A 478 -13.74 4.03 -7.01
C GLU A 478 -14.72 5.10 -6.53
N VAL A 479 -14.51 6.37 -6.91
CA VAL A 479 -15.43 7.46 -6.57
C VAL A 479 -16.80 7.27 -7.24
N LEU A 480 -16.84 6.80 -8.47
CA LEU A 480 -18.08 6.52 -9.17
C LEU A 480 -18.81 5.31 -8.57
N ASP A 481 -18.08 4.29 -8.13
CA ASP A 481 -18.63 3.12 -7.44
C ASP A 481 -19.21 3.50 -6.05
N ASP A 482 -18.58 4.44 -5.34
CA ASP A 482 -19.10 4.98 -4.06
C ASP A 482 -20.34 5.88 -4.25
N LEU A 483 -20.39 6.65 -5.33
CA LEU A 483 -21.56 7.47 -5.69
C LEU A 483 -22.77 6.61 -6.12
N GLU A 484 -22.54 5.39 -6.64
CA GLU A 484 -23.63 4.46 -6.99
C GLU A 484 -24.36 3.89 -5.78
N ASN A 485 -23.69 3.76 -4.64
CA ASN A 485 -24.19 3.01 -3.49
C ASN A 485 -25.42 3.64 -2.81
N PRO A 486 -25.62 4.98 -2.69
CA PRO A 486 -26.81 5.55 -2.06
C PRO A 486 -28.09 5.46 -2.90
N TYR A 487 -27.99 5.32 -4.23
CA TYR A 487 -29.12 5.50 -5.14
C TYR A 487 -29.37 4.36 -6.12
N ASN A 488 -28.66 3.25 -6.01
CA ASN A 488 -28.83 2.10 -6.91
C ASN A 488 -28.65 2.43 -8.41
N MET A 489 -27.81 3.41 -8.72
CA MET A 489 -27.50 3.84 -10.09
C MET A 489 -26.24 3.13 -10.59
N LYS A 490 -26.37 2.24 -11.55
CA LYS A 490 -25.24 1.50 -12.12
C LYS A 490 -24.39 2.36 -13.03
N ALA A 491 -23.06 2.32 -12.83
CA ALA A 491 -22.01 3.00 -13.60
C ALA A 491 -21.81 2.44 -15.04
N ASP A 492 -22.80 1.81 -15.62
CA ASP A 492 -22.72 1.27 -16.97
C ASP A 492 -22.36 2.33 -18.03
N TYR A 493 -22.64 3.61 -17.74
CA TYR A 493 -22.29 4.71 -18.62
C TYR A 493 -20.81 5.09 -18.60
N CYS A 494 -20.17 5.04 -17.43
CA CYS A 494 -18.73 5.36 -17.32
C CYS A 494 -17.85 4.24 -17.86
N ARG A 495 -18.19 2.97 -17.65
CA ARG A 495 -17.51 1.83 -18.28
C ARG A 495 -17.54 1.91 -19.79
N PHE A 496 -18.62 2.38 -20.40
CA PHE A 496 -18.73 2.52 -21.85
C PHE A 496 -17.83 3.61 -22.43
N SER A 497 -17.65 4.71 -21.73
CA SER A 497 -16.81 5.82 -22.19
C SER A 497 -15.31 5.51 -22.12
N PHE A 498 -14.85 4.75 -21.14
CA PHE A 498 -13.44 4.46 -20.90
C PHE A 498 -12.93 3.20 -21.61
N ASN A 499 -13.75 2.16 -21.78
CA ASN A 499 -13.36 0.98 -22.56
C ASN A 499 -13.38 1.21 -24.07
N SER A 500 -14.08 2.21 -24.57
CA SER A 500 -14.07 2.54 -26.00
C SER A 500 -12.83 3.30 -26.48
N SER A 501 -11.99 3.81 -25.56
CA SER A 501 -10.73 4.47 -25.93
C SER A 501 -9.64 3.52 -26.40
N VAL A 502 -9.79 2.21 -26.22
CA VAL A 502 -8.82 1.20 -26.68
C VAL A 502 -9.13 0.70 -28.11
N THR A 503 -10.34 0.86 -28.61
CA THR A 503 -10.74 0.27 -29.90
C THR A 503 -11.60 1.14 -30.81
N GLY A 504 -11.59 2.44 -30.71
CA GLY A 504 -12.29 3.26 -31.73
C GLY A 504 -13.19 4.34 -31.17
N HIS A 505 -12.80 5.53 -31.51
CA HIS A 505 -13.38 6.83 -31.28
C HIS A 505 -14.91 6.90 -31.33
N ARG A 506 -15.56 7.08 -30.17
CA ARG A 506 -16.78 7.87 -30.09
C ARG A 506 -16.52 9.02 -29.13
N ALA A 507 -16.12 10.15 -29.66
CA ALA A 507 -16.01 11.39 -28.91
C ALA A 507 -17.37 11.72 -28.30
N LEU A 508 -17.42 11.92 -26.99
CA LEU A 508 -18.52 12.62 -26.33
C LEU A 508 -18.72 13.94 -27.05
N ARG A 509 -19.91 14.21 -27.51
CA ARG A 509 -20.18 15.45 -28.25
C ARG A 509 -19.95 16.63 -27.31
N ARG A 510 -19.14 17.57 -27.77
CA ARG A 510 -18.71 18.80 -27.10
C ARG A 510 -19.86 19.61 -26.49
N ASP A 511 -21.02 19.52 -27.10
CA ASP A 511 -22.19 20.35 -26.78
C ASP A 511 -23.03 19.83 -25.60
N GLU A 512 -22.84 18.57 -25.19
CA GLU A 512 -23.60 17.98 -24.09
C GLU A 512 -22.94 18.19 -22.70
N ILE A 513 -21.63 18.48 -22.66
CA ILE A 513 -20.85 18.59 -21.42
C ILE A 513 -20.54 20.07 -21.06
N TRP A 514 -20.59 21.01 -22.03
CA TRP A 514 -19.89 22.29 -21.90
C TRP A 514 -20.73 23.55 -22.03
N SER A 515 -22.00 23.54 -21.67
CA SER A 515 -22.83 24.77 -21.73
C SER A 515 -22.61 25.79 -20.60
N ARG A 516 -21.75 25.48 -19.59
CA ARG A 516 -21.45 26.43 -18.49
C ARG A 516 -19.97 26.39 -18.09
N SER A 517 -19.36 27.56 -17.98
CA SER A 517 -17.93 27.79 -17.77
C SER A 517 -17.48 27.86 -16.31
N GLN A 518 -18.30 27.48 -15.33
CA GLN A 518 -17.93 27.51 -13.92
C GLN A 518 -18.34 26.23 -13.21
N VAL A 519 -17.36 25.50 -12.67
CA VAL A 519 -17.57 24.46 -11.67
C VAL A 519 -17.84 25.19 -10.35
N THR A 520 -19.06 25.18 -9.88
CA THR A 520 -19.41 25.79 -8.59
C THR A 520 -19.02 24.84 -7.46
N GLU A 521 -18.88 25.38 -6.25
CA GLU A 521 -18.48 24.62 -5.06
C GLU A 521 -19.58 23.69 -4.53
N ASP A 522 -20.74 23.60 -5.20
CA ASP A 522 -21.88 22.80 -4.76
C ASP A 522 -21.77 21.35 -5.26
N LEU A 523 -21.81 20.39 -4.34
CA LEU A 523 -21.67 18.98 -4.60
C LEU A 523 -22.77 18.45 -5.54
N ASP A 524 -23.99 18.98 -5.41
CA ASP A 524 -25.14 18.57 -6.21
C ASP A 524 -24.99 19.06 -7.68
N GLU A 525 -24.38 20.23 -7.89
CA GLU A 525 -24.04 20.69 -9.23
C GLU A 525 -22.88 19.87 -9.84
N MET A 526 -21.88 19.48 -9.06
CA MET A 526 -20.78 18.62 -9.55
C MET A 526 -21.27 17.24 -9.96
N ILE A 527 -22.16 16.60 -9.20
CA ILE A 527 -22.79 15.32 -9.56
C ILE A 527 -23.59 15.46 -10.86
N PHE A 528 -24.30 16.56 -11.04
CA PHE A 528 -25.04 16.88 -12.27
C PHE A 528 -24.14 16.95 -13.51
N TRP A 529 -22.91 17.44 -13.36
CA TRP A 529 -21.95 17.56 -14.46
C TRP A 529 -21.19 16.28 -14.78
N VAL A 530 -20.98 15.42 -13.79
CA VAL A 530 -20.29 14.12 -13.98
C VAL A 530 -21.23 13.07 -14.60
N THR A 531 -22.55 13.23 -14.51
CA THR A 531 -23.53 12.27 -15.02
C THR A 531 -24.55 12.91 -15.98
N PRO A 532 -24.23 13.06 -17.29
CA PRO A 532 -25.10 13.70 -18.27
C PRO A 532 -26.52 13.11 -18.38
N GLY A 533 -26.72 11.86 -17.99
CA GLY A 533 -28.02 11.17 -18.01
C GLY A 533 -29.02 11.64 -16.96
N LEU A 534 -28.58 12.34 -15.92
CA LEU A 534 -29.46 12.88 -14.85
C LEU A 534 -30.16 14.20 -15.27
N SER A 535 -29.59 14.97 -16.21
CA SER A 535 -30.15 16.24 -16.66
C SER A 535 -31.54 16.12 -17.28
N GLN A 536 -31.82 15.03 -17.98
CA GLN A 536 -33.13 14.79 -18.62
C GLN A 536 -34.24 14.35 -17.64
N ARG A 537 -33.89 13.84 -16.46
CA ARG A 537 -34.86 13.46 -15.42
C ARG A 537 -35.16 14.57 -14.41
N ALA A 538 -34.21 15.47 -14.15
CA ALA A 538 -34.41 16.61 -13.25
C ALA A 538 -35.33 17.70 -13.84
N VAL A 539 -35.40 17.84 -15.15
CA VAL A 539 -36.32 18.78 -15.84
C VAL A 539 -37.79 18.35 -15.73
N GLY A 540 -38.09 17.10 -15.35
CA GLY A 540 -39.47 16.62 -15.12
C GLY A 540 -40.05 16.90 -13.73
N LEU A 541 -39.26 17.44 -12.78
CA LEU A 541 -39.69 17.82 -11.44
C LEU A 541 -39.77 19.34 -11.31
N GLY A 542 -40.69 19.95 -12.08
CA GLY A 542 -41.07 21.36 -11.88
C GLY A 542 -41.62 21.56 -10.47
N PRO A 543 -41.48 22.75 -9.88
CA PRO A 543 -41.91 23.03 -8.52
C PRO A 543 -43.41 22.81 -8.39
N LYS A 544 -43.82 21.81 -7.61
CA LYS A 544 -45.21 21.71 -7.15
C LYS A 544 -45.45 22.88 -6.23
N SER A 545 -46.17 23.84 -6.72
CA SER A 545 -46.81 24.92 -5.92
C SER A 545 -47.55 24.27 -4.74
N ARG A 546 -47.18 24.63 -3.54
CA ARG A 546 -47.99 24.38 -2.35
C ARG A 546 -49.18 25.36 -2.33
N PRO A 547 -50.37 24.90 -1.90
CA PRO A 547 -51.52 25.76 -1.65
C PRO A 547 -51.32 26.68 -0.46
#